data_55939edb5b4b120d47f4d7cbfa7bbde7
#
_entry.id   55939edb5b4b120d47f4d7cbfa7bbde7
#
_cell.length_a   1.000
_cell.length_b   1.000
_cell.length_c   1.000
_cell.angle_alpha   90.00
_cell.angle_beta   90.00
_cell.angle_gamma   90.00
#
_symmetry.space_group_name_H-M   'P 1'
#
loop_
_entity.id
_entity.type
_entity.pdbx_description
1 polymer ?
#
loop_
_entity_poly.entity_id
_entity_poly.type
_entity_poly.pdbx_seq_one_letter_code
_entity_poly.pdbx_strand_id
1 'polypeptide(L)'
;AMEKKLGKAYSEPAADVLDRLLSGLTSAWITRGENAVLAPTRLENLSWLGIDGDTLTRLKPFVDILPVRTAVNANTAEPPVLMAAIDGLTLADAQRLSVSLKREPAANMGRVRSQLPPGLATDDARVNVQTRFFDVTARLRADDRVLEERWLIERRPSERGVDMVLLRRDRRSLNEVGT
;
A
#
# COMPACT_ATOMS: atom_id res chain seq x y z
N ALA A 1 11.77 12.58 0.42
CA ALA A 1 12.27 11.71 1.52
C ALA A 1 11.96 10.23 1.24
N MET A 2 10.80 9.92 0.68
CA MET A 2 10.39 8.56 0.25
C MET A 2 11.28 8.02 -0.88
N GLU A 3 11.67 8.88 -1.83
CA GLU A 3 12.58 8.59 -2.95
C GLU A 3 13.92 7.99 -2.50
N LYS A 4 14.59 8.64 -1.54
CA LYS A 4 15.92 8.25 -1.07
C LYS A 4 15.96 6.89 -0.39
N LYS A 5 14.84 6.38 0.12
CA LYS A 5 14.78 5.13 0.90
C LYS A 5 14.43 3.91 0.06
N LEU A 6 13.54 4.07 -0.93
CA LEU A 6 13.27 3.00 -1.89
C LEU A 6 14.50 2.71 -2.75
N GLY A 7 15.25 3.75 -3.16
CA GLY A 7 16.47 3.59 -3.94
C GLY A 7 17.66 2.95 -3.20
N LYS A 8 17.74 3.04 -1.86
CA LYS A 8 18.80 2.39 -1.07
C LYS A 8 18.53 0.91 -0.73
N ALA A 9 17.28 0.48 -0.78
CA ALA A 9 16.91 -0.91 -0.49
C ALA A 9 16.99 -1.82 -1.73
N TYR A 10 17.12 -1.26 -2.93
CA TYR A 10 17.17 -1.98 -4.20
C TYR A 10 18.32 -1.41 -5.05
N SER A 11 19.11 -2.29 -5.67
CA SER A 11 20.24 -1.97 -6.55
C SER A 11 19.89 -0.99 -7.69
N GLU A 12 20.88 -0.38 -8.34
CA GLU A 12 20.82 0.69 -9.36
C GLU A 12 19.62 0.74 -10.33
N PRO A 13 19.00 -0.38 -10.76
CA PRO A 13 17.77 -0.33 -11.55
C PRO A 13 16.56 0.31 -10.83
N ALA A 14 16.60 0.44 -9.51
CA ALA A 14 15.48 1.01 -8.75
C ALA A 14 15.37 2.53 -8.87
N ALA A 15 16.47 3.25 -9.11
CA ALA A 15 16.45 4.70 -9.31
C ALA A 15 15.68 5.05 -10.59
N ASP A 16 15.94 4.36 -11.70
CA ASP A 16 15.26 4.58 -12.97
C ASP A 16 13.76 4.26 -12.91
N VAL A 17 13.39 3.22 -12.14
CA VAL A 17 11.98 2.88 -11.91
C VAL A 17 11.31 3.98 -11.08
N LEU A 18 11.99 4.49 -10.06
CA LEU A 18 11.46 5.54 -9.20
C LEU A 18 11.28 6.85 -9.99
N ASP A 19 12.26 7.24 -10.81
CA ASP A 19 12.18 8.44 -11.63
C ASP A 19 11.04 8.34 -12.65
N ARG A 20 10.86 7.19 -13.29
CA ARG A 20 9.72 6.93 -14.19
C ARG A 20 8.39 6.99 -13.45
N LEU A 21 8.29 6.38 -12.27
CA LEU A 21 7.09 6.46 -11.44
C LEU A 21 6.76 7.90 -11.08
N LEU A 22 7.73 8.65 -10.58
CA LEU A 22 7.52 10.04 -10.15
C LEU A 22 7.14 10.94 -11.31
N SER A 23 7.87 10.88 -12.42
CA SER A 23 7.58 11.68 -13.61
C SER A 23 6.23 11.31 -14.21
N GLY A 24 5.93 10.02 -14.33
CA GLY A 24 4.67 9.52 -14.85
C GLY A 24 3.47 9.89 -13.98
N LEU A 25 3.57 9.70 -12.66
CA LEU A 25 2.53 10.08 -11.71
C LEU A 25 2.33 11.60 -11.69
N THR A 26 3.41 12.37 -11.68
CA THR A 26 3.35 13.83 -11.75
C THR A 26 2.62 14.28 -13.01
N SER A 27 2.99 13.71 -14.16
CA SER A 27 2.33 14.01 -15.43
C SER A 27 0.85 13.64 -15.41
N ALA A 28 0.49 12.47 -14.88
CA ALA A 28 -0.88 11.98 -14.83
C ALA A 28 -1.83 12.80 -13.93
N TRP A 29 -1.31 13.41 -12.85
CA TRP A 29 -2.15 14.20 -11.94
C TRP A 29 -2.04 15.72 -12.10
N ILE A 30 -0.96 16.23 -12.66
CA ILE A 30 -0.74 17.67 -12.81
C ILE A 30 -1.09 18.15 -14.21
N THR A 31 -0.80 17.36 -15.26
CA THR A 31 -1.07 17.75 -16.65
C THR A 31 -2.57 17.69 -16.93
N ARG A 32 -3.15 18.78 -17.39
CA ARG A 32 -4.56 18.89 -17.81
C ARG A 32 -4.62 19.21 -19.30
N GLY A 33 -5.68 18.74 -19.99
CA GLY A 33 -5.91 19.00 -21.41
C GLY A 33 -5.86 17.75 -22.27
N GLU A 34 -5.87 17.92 -23.60
CA GLU A 34 -5.97 16.81 -24.57
C GLU A 34 -4.80 15.83 -24.52
N ASN A 35 -3.63 16.25 -24.00
CA ASN A 35 -2.44 15.42 -23.84
C ASN A 35 -2.26 14.87 -22.42
N ALA A 36 -3.28 14.97 -21.55
CA ALA A 36 -3.20 14.46 -20.19
C ALA A 36 -3.15 12.92 -20.21
N VAL A 37 -2.14 12.36 -19.57
CA VAL A 37 -2.06 10.92 -19.33
C VAL A 37 -3.17 10.52 -18.33
N LEU A 38 -3.84 9.40 -18.61
CA LEU A 38 -4.86 8.88 -17.69
C LEU A 38 -4.23 8.56 -16.33
N ALA A 39 -4.80 9.12 -15.25
CA ALA A 39 -4.35 8.83 -13.91
C ALA A 39 -4.59 7.34 -13.59
N PRO A 40 -3.57 6.61 -13.13
CA PRO A 40 -3.72 5.22 -12.78
C PRO A 40 -4.65 5.08 -11.57
N THR A 41 -5.64 4.20 -11.68
CA THR A 41 -6.59 3.87 -10.62
C THR A 41 -6.32 2.51 -9.98
N ARG A 42 -5.39 1.75 -10.57
CA ARG A 42 -4.94 0.43 -10.11
C ARG A 42 -3.42 0.32 -10.26
N LEU A 43 -2.81 -0.54 -9.47
CA LEU A 43 -1.36 -0.78 -9.55
C LEU A 43 -0.93 -1.24 -10.95
N GLU A 44 -1.74 -2.10 -11.60
CA GLU A 44 -1.48 -2.62 -12.94
C GLU A 44 -1.42 -1.50 -14.00
N ASN A 45 -2.13 -0.38 -13.79
CA ASN A 45 -2.11 0.78 -14.69
C ASN A 45 -0.76 1.52 -14.70
N LEU A 46 0.12 1.25 -13.72
CA LEU A 46 1.48 1.81 -13.74
C LEU A 46 2.30 1.30 -14.93
N SER A 47 1.87 0.22 -15.59
CA SER A 47 2.45 -0.22 -16.86
C SER A 47 2.35 0.85 -17.95
N TRP A 48 1.31 1.69 -17.92
CA TRP A 48 1.15 2.83 -18.86
C TRP A 48 2.22 3.91 -18.66
N LEU A 49 2.82 3.93 -17.46
CA LEU A 49 3.93 4.83 -17.11
C LEU A 49 5.31 4.19 -17.36
N GLY A 50 5.34 3.06 -18.07
CA GLY A 50 6.59 2.36 -18.43
C GLY A 50 7.17 1.49 -17.31
N ILE A 51 6.37 1.11 -16.31
CA ILE A 51 6.80 0.17 -15.27
C ILE A 51 6.54 -1.26 -15.76
N ASP A 52 7.56 -2.08 -15.76
CA ASP A 52 7.49 -3.47 -16.23
C ASP A 52 6.71 -4.39 -15.26
N GLY A 53 6.25 -5.54 -15.78
CA GLY A 53 5.41 -6.47 -15.06
C GLY A 53 6.10 -7.13 -13.87
N ASP A 54 7.40 -7.37 -13.95
CA ASP A 54 8.17 -7.98 -12.87
C ASP A 54 8.29 -6.99 -11.69
N THR A 55 8.59 -5.74 -11.99
CA THR A 55 8.59 -4.66 -11.00
C THR A 55 7.21 -4.50 -10.35
N LEU A 56 6.12 -4.49 -11.11
CA LEU A 56 4.76 -4.42 -10.57
C LEU A 56 4.44 -5.61 -9.67
N THR A 57 4.85 -6.81 -10.05
CA THR A 57 4.66 -8.02 -9.24
C THR A 57 5.39 -7.92 -7.90
N ARG A 58 6.60 -7.38 -7.90
CA ARG A 58 7.41 -7.16 -6.68
C ARG A 58 6.86 -6.04 -5.79
N LEU A 59 6.26 -5.00 -6.38
CA LEU A 59 5.66 -3.88 -5.64
C LEU A 59 4.29 -4.24 -5.04
N LYS A 60 3.54 -5.13 -5.67
CA LYS A 60 2.17 -5.49 -5.31
C LYS A 60 1.93 -5.80 -3.82
N PRO A 61 2.84 -6.46 -3.08
CA PRO A 61 2.65 -6.69 -1.64
C PRO A 61 2.73 -5.42 -0.77
N PHE A 62 3.29 -4.33 -1.29
CA PHE A 62 3.65 -3.14 -0.50
C PHE A 62 2.93 -1.86 -0.92
N VAL A 63 2.33 -1.85 -2.11
CA VAL A 63 1.78 -0.64 -2.74
C VAL A 63 0.40 -0.91 -3.32
N ASP A 64 -0.52 -0.01 -3.10
CA ASP A 64 -1.80 0.07 -3.83
C ASP A 64 -2.10 1.53 -4.17
N ILE A 65 -3.00 1.75 -5.14
CA ILE A 65 -3.48 3.08 -5.53
C ILE A 65 -4.84 3.30 -4.89
N LEU A 66 -4.90 4.28 -4.01
CA LEU A 66 -6.11 4.71 -3.33
C LEU A 66 -6.62 6.04 -3.90
N PRO A 67 -7.95 6.29 -3.86
CA PRO A 67 -8.53 7.50 -4.46
C PRO A 67 -8.14 8.79 -3.75
N VAL A 68 -7.59 8.70 -2.53
CA VAL A 68 -7.16 9.84 -1.74
C VAL A 68 -5.89 9.50 -0.96
N ARG A 69 -5.13 10.53 -0.62
CA ARG A 69 -3.97 10.39 0.25
C ARG A 69 -4.40 9.79 1.59
N THR A 70 -3.72 8.73 2.00
CA THR A 70 -4.05 7.94 3.20
C THR A 70 -2.78 7.62 3.97
N ALA A 71 -2.83 7.76 5.29
CA ALA A 71 -1.76 7.33 6.18
C ALA A 71 -1.63 5.80 6.17
N VAL A 72 -0.41 5.31 6.25
CA VAL A 72 -0.11 3.89 6.42
C VAL A 72 -0.60 3.45 7.80
N ASN A 73 -1.34 2.34 7.88
CA ASN A 73 -1.75 1.77 9.15
C ASN A 73 -0.59 0.97 9.77
N ALA A 74 -0.02 1.49 10.85
CA ALA A 74 1.12 0.88 11.53
C ALA A 74 0.83 -0.54 12.05
N ASN A 75 -0.43 -0.83 12.43
CA ASN A 75 -0.81 -2.14 12.97
C ASN A 75 -0.76 -3.27 11.93
N THR A 76 -0.88 -2.93 10.65
CA THR A 76 -1.00 -3.93 9.57
C THR A 76 0.10 -3.82 8.52
N ALA A 77 0.89 -2.73 8.56
CA ALA A 77 1.93 -2.50 7.57
C ALA A 77 3.09 -3.48 7.71
N GLU A 78 3.57 -3.95 6.57
CA GLU A 78 4.78 -4.77 6.51
C GLU A 78 6.04 -3.91 6.78
N PRO A 79 7.14 -4.50 7.29
CA PRO A 79 8.34 -3.77 7.67
C PRO A 79 8.89 -2.82 6.60
N PRO A 80 8.97 -3.18 5.30
CA PRO A 80 9.43 -2.26 4.26
C PRO A 80 8.53 -1.02 4.12
N VAL A 81 7.21 -1.17 4.33
CA VAL A 81 6.25 -0.06 4.25
C VAL A 81 6.43 0.88 5.44
N LEU A 82 6.62 0.34 6.66
CA LEU A 82 6.93 1.15 7.85
C LEU A 82 8.24 1.93 7.68
N MET A 83 9.27 1.27 7.15
CA MET A 83 10.56 1.90 6.87
C MET A 83 10.44 3.03 5.83
N ALA A 84 9.59 2.87 4.82
CA ALA A 84 9.32 3.90 3.81
C ALA A 84 8.50 5.07 4.39
N ALA A 85 7.59 4.79 5.33
CA ALA A 85 6.68 5.78 5.90
C ALA A 85 7.30 6.60 7.05
N ILE A 86 8.26 6.03 7.81
CA ILE A 86 8.90 6.66 8.97
C ILE A 86 10.36 6.97 8.65
N ASP A 87 10.69 8.25 8.63
CA ASP A 87 12.05 8.71 8.29
C ASP A 87 13.07 8.28 9.35
N GLY A 88 14.19 7.69 8.89
CA GLY A 88 15.26 7.19 9.77
C GLY A 88 15.03 5.79 10.34
N LEU A 89 13.84 5.19 10.17
CA LEU A 89 13.57 3.84 10.65
C LEU A 89 14.42 2.81 9.88
N THR A 90 15.18 1.98 10.60
CA THR A 90 15.93 0.88 9.98
C THR A 90 15.02 -0.31 9.70
N LEU A 91 15.44 -1.23 8.83
CA LEU A 91 14.68 -2.47 8.58
C LEU A 91 14.53 -3.31 9.86
N ALA A 92 15.58 -3.40 10.68
CA ALA A 92 15.53 -4.14 11.94
C ALA A 92 14.53 -3.54 12.92
N ASP A 93 14.48 -2.21 13.03
CA ASP A 93 13.50 -1.52 13.88
C ASP A 93 12.08 -1.69 13.35
N ALA A 94 11.89 -1.59 12.03
CA ALA A 94 10.61 -1.82 11.39
C ALA A 94 10.10 -3.25 11.60
N GLN A 95 10.97 -4.25 11.55
CA GLN A 95 10.64 -5.64 11.85
C GLN A 95 10.20 -5.81 13.31
N ARG A 96 10.96 -5.25 14.27
CA ARG A 96 10.61 -5.30 15.70
C ARG A 96 9.26 -4.63 15.94
N LEU A 97 9.05 -3.45 15.39
CA LEU A 97 7.79 -2.70 15.49
C LEU A 97 6.63 -3.49 14.90
N SER A 98 6.76 -4.03 13.69
CA SER A 98 5.72 -4.83 13.04
C SER A 98 5.34 -6.07 13.86
N VAL A 99 6.33 -6.81 14.38
CA VAL A 99 6.07 -7.99 15.22
C VAL A 99 5.34 -7.61 16.51
N SER A 100 5.77 -6.52 17.16
CA SER A 100 5.11 -6.02 18.37
C SER A 100 3.66 -5.62 18.12
N LEU A 101 3.41 -4.85 17.04
CA LEU A 101 2.07 -4.36 16.69
C LEU A 101 1.14 -5.48 16.17
N LYS A 102 1.66 -6.51 15.50
CA LYS A 102 0.88 -7.69 15.12
C LYS A 102 0.44 -8.51 16.34
N ARG A 103 1.30 -8.58 17.37
CA ARG A 103 0.98 -9.26 18.63
C ARG A 103 -0.01 -8.47 19.48
N GLU A 104 0.18 -7.16 19.57
CA GLU A 104 -0.66 -6.28 20.37
C GLU A 104 -0.86 -4.96 19.62
N PRO A 105 -1.99 -4.82 18.89
CA PRO A 105 -2.27 -3.64 18.10
C PRO A 105 -2.31 -2.36 18.94
N ALA A 106 -1.70 -1.30 18.43
CA ALA A 106 -1.71 0.01 19.06
C ALA A 106 -3.10 0.65 18.93
N ALA A 107 -3.67 1.08 20.04
CA ALA A 107 -4.94 1.80 20.07
C ALA A 107 -4.78 3.26 19.62
N ASN A 108 -3.58 3.83 19.73
CA ASN A 108 -3.27 5.21 19.37
C ASN A 108 -1.79 5.37 18.97
N MET A 109 -1.45 6.51 18.38
CA MET A 109 -0.10 6.81 17.92
C MET A 109 0.93 6.97 19.04
N GLY A 110 0.50 7.27 20.27
CA GLY A 110 1.39 7.32 21.45
C GLY A 110 2.10 5.99 21.66
N ARG A 111 1.36 4.86 21.54
CA ARG A 111 1.94 3.52 21.64
C ARG A 111 2.92 3.20 20.51
N VAL A 112 2.64 3.65 19.29
CA VAL A 112 3.58 3.48 18.17
C VAL A 112 4.87 4.25 18.45
N ARG A 113 4.76 5.53 18.84
CA ARG A 113 5.90 6.39 19.13
C ARG A 113 6.78 5.87 20.26
N SER A 114 6.18 5.30 21.32
CA SER A 114 6.93 4.73 22.45
C SER A 114 7.80 3.51 22.08
N GLN A 115 7.54 2.89 20.94
CA GLN A 115 8.31 1.74 20.44
C GLN A 115 9.35 2.10 19.39
N LEU A 116 9.42 3.38 18.99
CA LEU A 116 10.42 3.85 18.05
C LEU A 116 11.76 4.10 18.75
N PRO A 117 12.87 3.95 18.03
CA PRO A 117 14.18 4.39 18.51
C PRO A 117 14.17 5.86 18.93
N PRO A 118 14.96 6.24 19.94
CA PRO A 118 15.09 7.63 20.36
C PRO A 118 15.46 8.55 19.19
N GLY A 119 14.83 9.73 19.14
CA GLY A 119 15.08 10.74 18.12
C GLY A 119 14.30 10.54 16.82
N LEU A 120 13.54 9.45 16.64
CA LEU A 120 12.65 9.29 15.50
C LEU A 120 11.27 9.90 15.80
N ALA A 121 10.74 10.63 14.82
CA ALA A 121 9.40 11.19 14.85
C ALA A 121 8.51 10.58 13.76
N THR A 122 7.21 10.55 14.03
CA THR A 122 6.20 10.18 13.04
C THR A 122 5.34 11.35 12.65
N ASP A 123 5.01 11.45 11.37
CA ASP A 123 3.98 12.34 10.87
C ASP A 123 2.66 11.55 10.79
N ASP A 124 1.63 11.99 11.52
CA ASP A 124 0.33 11.33 11.58
C ASP A 124 -0.41 11.37 10.23
N ALA A 125 -0.01 12.26 9.32
CA ALA A 125 -0.48 12.26 7.94
C ALA A 125 0.17 11.16 7.07
N ARG A 126 1.29 10.58 7.52
CA ARG A 126 2.01 9.49 6.82
C ARG A 126 1.80 8.13 7.48
N VAL A 127 1.68 8.10 8.81
CA VAL A 127 1.49 6.86 9.59
C VAL A 127 0.41 7.09 10.64
N ASN A 128 -0.54 6.17 10.73
CA ASN A 128 -1.60 6.19 11.73
C ASN A 128 -1.91 4.76 12.20
N VAL A 129 -2.78 4.59 13.18
CA VAL A 129 -3.27 3.29 13.65
C VAL A 129 -4.68 2.97 13.16
N GLN A 130 -5.28 3.88 12.42
CA GLN A 130 -6.61 3.75 11.84
C GLN A 130 -6.55 3.77 10.32
N THR A 131 -7.48 3.05 9.70
CA THR A 131 -7.69 3.12 8.25
C THR A 131 -9.18 3.15 7.94
N ARG A 132 -9.51 3.75 6.81
CA ARG A 132 -10.85 3.66 6.24
C ARG A 132 -10.91 2.75 5.01
N PHE A 133 -9.75 2.29 4.50
CA PHE A 133 -9.66 1.41 3.35
C PHE A 133 -9.34 -0.02 3.80
N PHE A 134 -10.08 -0.96 3.25
CA PHE A 134 -9.94 -2.38 3.58
C PHE A 134 -9.88 -3.19 2.30
N ASP A 135 -8.87 -4.05 2.22
CA ASP A 135 -8.76 -5.07 1.20
C ASP A 135 -9.33 -6.38 1.77
N VAL A 136 -10.44 -6.81 1.21
CA VAL A 136 -11.15 -8.01 1.66
C VAL A 136 -11.02 -9.08 0.60
N THR A 137 -10.49 -10.24 0.95
CA THR A 137 -10.39 -11.39 0.06
C THR A 137 -11.27 -12.52 0.59
N ALA A 138 -12.16 -13.02 -0.26
CA ALA A 138 -12.92 -14.23 0.01
C ALA A 138 -12.55 -15.33 -0.99
N ARG A 139 -12.46 -16.57 -0.49
CA ARG A 139 -12.22 -17.75 -1.30
C ARG A 139 -13.35 -18.74 -1.09
N LEU A 140 -13.97 -19.15 -2.18
CA LEU A 140 -14.94 -20.23 -2.21
C LEU A 140 -14.31 -21.40 -2.95
N ARG A 141 -14.25 -22.55 -2.29
CA ARG A 141 -13.82 -23.81 -2.91
C ARG A 141 -15.02 -24.69 -3.18
N ALA A 142 -15.10 -25.19 -4.39
CA ALA A 142 -16.06 -26.20 -4.82
C ALA A 142 -15.29 -27.26 -5.62
N ASP A 143 -15.11 -28.42 -5.03
CA ASP A 143 -14.31 -29.53 -5.56
C ASP A 143 -12.88 -29.11 -5.93
N ASP A 144 -12.52 -29.15 -7.20
CA ASP A 144 -11.24 -28.77 -7.80
C ASP A 144 -11.14 -27.29 -8.20
N ARG A 145 -12.19 -26.52 -7.98
CA ARG A 145 -12.28 -25.12 -8.38
C ARG A 145 -12.25 -24.21 -7.17
N VAL A 146 -11.38 -23.20 -7.23
CA VAL A 146 -11.35 -22.13 -6.25
C VAL A 146 -11.73 -20.84 -6.94
N LEU A 147 -12.74 -20.18 -6.41
CA LEU A 147 -13.11 -18.84 -6.77
C LEU A 147 -12.56 -17.89 -5.73
N GLU A 148 -11.74 -16.94 -6.14
CA GLU A 148 -11.26 -15.87 -5.30
C GLU A 148 -11.89 -14.54 -5.72
N GLU A 149 -12.47 -13.83 -4.78
CA GLU A 149 -12.91 -12.46 -4.94
C GLU A 149 -12.16 -11.54 -3.99
N ARG A 150 -11.71 -10.41 -4.50
CA ARG A 150 -11.02 -9.37 -3.75
C ARG A 150 -11.77 -8.06 -3.92
N TRP A 151 -12.07 -7.38 -2.81
CA TRP A 151 -12.76 -6.11 -2.78
C TRP A 151 -11.91 -5.04 -2.08
N LEU A 152 -11.74 -3.88 -2.72
CA LEU A 152 -11.29 -2.68 -2.03
C LEU A 152 -12.53 -1.92 -1.56
N ILE A 153 -12.66 -1.78 -0.25
CA ILE A 153 -13.82 -1.16 0.39
C ILE A 153 -13.36 0.07 1.17
N GLU A 154 -14.09 1.16 1.03
CA GLU A 154 -13.93 2.35 1.87
C GLU A 154 -15.04 2.42 2.91
N ARG A 155 -14.67 2.54 4.17
CA ARG A 155 -15.56 2.82 5.29
C ARG A 155 -15.69 4.32 5.47
N ARG A 156 -16.87 4.87 5.27
CA ARG A 156 -17.17 6.29 5.41
C ARG A 156 -18.09 6.54 6.61
N PRO A 157 -17.79 7.53 7.46
CA PRO A 157 -18.78 8.03 8.41
C PRO A 157 -20.00 8.56 7.67
N SER A 158 -21.20 8.28 8.19
CA SER A 158 -22.46 8.81 7.66
C SER A 158 -23.39 9.21 8.81
N GLU A 159 -24.45 9.95 8.50
CA GLU A 159 -25.46 10.35 9.50
C GLU A 159 -26.15 9.17 10.18
N ARG A 160 -26.18 8.00 9.52
CA ARG A 160 -26.77 6.75 10.04
C ARG A 160 -25.74 5.79 10.65
N GLY A 161 -24.49 6.25 10.82
CA GLY A 161 -23.39 5.45 11.38
C GLY A 161 -22.21 5.30 10.42
N VAL A 162 -22.13 4.20 9.68
CA VAL A 162 -21.01 3.91 8.78
C VAL A 162 -21.53 3.32 7.47
N ASP A 163 -21.13 3.92 6.37
CA ASP A 163 -21.39 3.40 5.02
C ASP A 163 -20.17 2.65 4.50
N MET A 164 -20.42 1.51 3.84
CA MET A 164 -19.40 0.72 3.16
C MET A 164 -19.50 0.96 1.67
N VAL A 165 -18.47 1.57 1.09
CA VAL A 165 -18.43 1.90 -0.34
C VAL A 165 -17.48 0.95 -1.04
N LEU A 166 -17.99 0.18 -2.00
CA LEU A 166 -17.18 -0.68 -2.85
C LEU A 166 -16.47 0.18 -3.91
N LEU A 167 -15.13 0.21 -3.85
CA LEU A 167 -14.30 0.96 -4.79
C LEU A 167 -13.80 0.09 -5.95
N ARG A 168 -13.45 -1.16 -5.67
CA ARG A 168 -12.91 -2.11 -6.65
C ARG A 168 -13.33 -3.53 -6.31
N ARG A 169 -13.63 -4.32 -7.33
CA ARG A 169 -13.89 -5.75 -7.22
C ARG A 169 -13.09 -6.49 -8.28
N ASP A 170 -12.32 -7.46 -7.86
CA ASP A 170 -11.56 -8.36 -8.72
C ASP A 170 -12.01 -9.79 -8.44
N ARG A 171 -12.20 -10.59 -9.50
CA ARG A 171 -12.63 -11.98 -9.41
C ARG A 171 -11.69 -12.85 -10.22
N ARG A 172 -11.23 -13.94 -9.64
CA ARG A 172 -10.37 -14.93 -10.30
C ARG A 172 -10.89 -16.33 -10.06
N SER A 173 -10.84 -17.16 -11.09
CA SER A 173 -10.96 -18.60 -10.95
C SER A 173 -9.53 -19.17 -10.86
N LEU A 174 -9.23 -19.86 -9.80
CA LEU A 174 -7.95 -20.53 -9.59
C LEU A 174 -8.22 -22.04 -9.79
N ASN A 175 -7.57 -22.63 -10.78
CA ASN A 175 -7.54 -24.09 -10.88
C ASN A 175 -6.41 -24.55 -9.96
N GLU A 176 -6.71 -25.27 -8.88
CA GLU A 176 -5.67 -26.01 -8.19
C GLU A 176 -5.25 -27.15 -9.13
N VAL A 177 -4.06 -27.01 -9.70
CA VAL A 177 -3.40 -28.15 -10.35
C VAL A 177 -3.16 -29.15 -9.22
N GLY A 178 -3.86 -30.28 -9.24
CA GLY A 178 -3.70 -31.33 -8.25
C GLY A 178 -2.24 -31.73 -8.15
N THR A 179 -1.69 -31.66 -6.96
CA THR A 179 -0.45 -32.32 -6.55
C THR A 179 -0.72 -33.79 -6.26
#